data_91e6cbe9a2ea4cc95a5c256d0eae815f
#
_entry.id   91e6cbe9a2ea4cc95a5c256d0eae815f
#
_cell.length_a   1.000
_cell.length_b   1.000
_cell.length_c   1.000
_cell.angle_alpha   90.00
_cell.angle_beta   90.00
_cell.angle_gamma   90.00
#
_symmetry.space_group_name_H-M   'P 1'
#
loop_
_entity.id
_entity.type
_entity.pdbx_description
1 polymer ?
#
loop_
_entity_poly.entity_id
_entity_poly.type
_entity_poly.pdbx_seq_one_letter_code
_entity_poly.pdbx_strand_id
1 'polypeptide(L)'
;MSNQIKDLNKDIQPMATKAYRAMNNSTALKKLGVEKVIILETKRDLAVQMAYYSRSRMKDPKYVKEMYKAAGLYEPNLTECNTANTQTLNSNHIKGIAIDFAPCKNNKVWWDAPESVWQELGKIGKKYGFSWGGDWKDWQDKPHFEVI
;
A
#
# COMPACT_ATOMS: atom_id res chain seq x y z
N MET A 1 9.80 -6.75 -3.74
CA MET A 1 8.93 -5.67 -3.17
C MET A 1 9.80 -4.46 -2.83
N SER A 2 9.46 -3.29 -3.31
CA SER A 2 10.20 -2.03 -3.09
C SER A 2 9.33 -0.99 -2.40
N ASN A 3 9.96 -0.04 -1.72
CA ASN A 3 9.34 1.19 -1.21
C ASN A 3 10.05 2.45 -1.73
N GLN A 4 10.77 2.34 -2.84
CA GLN A 4 11.53 3.43 -3.43
C GLN A 4 10.79 4.03 -4.64
N ILE A 5 10.61 5.35 -4.67
CA ILE A 5 9.96 6.05 -5.80
C ILE A 5 10.68 5.77 -7.13
N LYS A 6 12.01 5.62 -7.10
CA LYS A 6 12.82 5.32 -8.30
C LYS A 6 12.45 4.02 -9.01
N ASP A 7 11.76 3.08 -8.32
CA ASP A 7 11.35 1.80 -8.86
C ASP A 7 9.96 1.85 -9.52
N LEU A 8 9.23 2.95 -9.38
CA LEU A 8 8.03 3.26 -10.16
C LEU A 8 8.39 3.55 -11.62
N ASN A 9 7.41 3.46 -12.51
CA ASN A 9 7.56 3.94 -13.87
C ASN A 9 7.99 5.40 -13.89
N LYS A 10 8.87 5.77 -14.81
CA LYS A 10 9.48 7.12 -14.88
C LYS A 10 8.45 8.24 -14.90
N ASP A 11 7.34 8.04 -15.60
CA ASP A 11 6.28 9.04 -15.73
C ASP A 11 5.53 9.28 -14.40
N ILE A 12 5.55 8.29 -13.49
CA ILE A 12 4.87 8.36 -12.19
C ILE A 12 5.75 8.98 -11.10
N GLN A 13 7.07 8.84 -11.22
CA GLN A 13 8.02 9.30 -10.20
C GLN A 13 7.86 10.77 -9.81
N PRO A 14 7.72 11.75 -10.77
CA PRO A 14 7.56 13.16 -10.39
C PRO A 14 6.29 13.43 -9.58
N MET A 15 5.15 12.82 -9.95
CA MET A 15 3.90 13.01 -9.24
C MET A 15 3.94 12.34 -7.85
N ALA A 16 4.52 11.14 -7.75
CA ALA A 16 4.71 10.45 -6.47
C ALA A 16 5.59 11.27 -5.52
N THR A 17 6.68 11.85 -6.03
CA THR A 17 7.55 12.73 -5.25
C THR A 17 6.82 13.96 -4.73
N LYS A 18 6.02 14.61 -5.59
CA LYS A 18 5.24 15.80 -5.21
C LYS A 18 4.18 15.45 -4.15
N ALA A 19 3.43 14.35 -4.35
CA ALA A 19 2.43 13.89 -3.39
C ALA A 19 3.07 13.58 -2.02
N TYR A 20 4.15 12.80 -2.01
CA TYR A 20 4.87 12.44 -0.79
C TYR A 20 5.39 13.65 -0.01
N ARG A 21 5.98 14.63 -0.72
CA ARG A 21 6.42 15.89 -0.10
C ARG A 21 5.24 16.70 0.45
N ALA A 22 4.15 16.80 -0.30
CA ALA A 22 2.95 17.53 0.13
C ALA A 22 2.32 16.90 1.36
N MET A 23 2.25 15.57 1.44
CA MET A 23 1.75 14.85 2.61
C MET A 23 2.61 15.15 3.86
N ASN A 24 3.94 15.09 3.74
CA ASN A 24 4.85 15.36 4.85
C ASN A 24 4.92 16.84 5.25
N ASN A 25 4.58 17.77 4.36
CA ASN A 25 4.51 19.20 4.64
C ASN A 25 3.10 19.68 5.03
N SER A 26 2.09 18.79 5.02
CA SER A 26 0.70 19.14 5.30
C SER A 26 0.52 19.60 6.75
N THR A 27 0.12 20.84 6.94
CA THR A 27 -0.27 21.37 8.25
C THR A 27 -1.55 20.73 8.75
N ALA A 28 -2.47 20.35 7.86
CA ALA A 28 -3.71 19.66 8.19
C ALA A 28 -3.44 18.27 8.80
N LEU A 29 -2.56 17.47 8.16
CA LEU A 29 -2.16 16.16 8.69
C LEU A 29 -1.45 16.29 10.05
N LYS A 30 -0.58 17.28 10.20
CA LYS A 30 0.10 17.55 11.50
C LYS A 30 -0.89 17.90 12.60
N LYS A 31 -1.90 18.74 12.32
CA LYS A 31 -2.96 19.07 13.27
C LYS A 31 -3.82 17.86 13.65
N LEU A 32 -3.96 16.88 12.76
CA LEU A 32 -4.65 15.62 13.02
C LEU A 32 -3.80 14.60 13.79
N GLY A 33 -2.54 14.92 14.10
CA GLY A 33 -1.64 14.09 14.89
C GLY A 33 -0.69 13.20 14.09
N VAL A 34 -0.60 13.40 12.76
CA VAL A 34 0.36 12.67 11.92
C VAL A 34 1.75 13.26 12.10
N GLU A 35 2.70 12.47 12.53
CA GLU A 35 4.10 12.88 12.71
C GLU A 35 4.85 12.89 11.37
N LYS A 36 4.62 11.86 10.55
CA LYS A 36 5.17 11.71 9.21
C LYS A 36 4.31 10.76 8.37
N VAL A 37 4.46 10.83 7.07
CA VAL A 37 3.91 9.85 6.11
C VAL A 37 5.07 9.06 5.54
N ILE A 38 4.93 7.75 5.46
CA ILE A 38 5.92 6.85 4.87
C ILE A 38 5.37 6.17 3.62
N ILE A 39 6.28 5.69 2.79
CA ILE A 39 5.97 4.81 1.66
C ILE A 39 6.09 3.37 2.15
N LEU A 40 4.98 2.62 2.09
CA LEU A 40 4.96 1.21 2.43
C LEU A 40 5.46 0.35 1.27
N GLU A 41 4.93 0.65 0.07
CA GLU A 41 5.22 -0.14 -1.12
C GLU A 41 5.13 0.72 -2.38
N THR A 42 5.99 0.41 -3.36
CA THR A 42 5.94 0.94 -4.73
C THR A 42 5.80 -0.21 -5.72
N LYS A 43 6.91 -0.80 -6.16
CA LYS A 43 6.92 -1.91 -7.10
C LYS A 43 6.91 -3.26 -6.40
N ARG A 44 6.06 -4.16 -6.89
CA ARG A 44 5.89 -5.53 -6.38
C ARG A 44 6.28 -6.55 -7.44
N ASP A 45 7.05 -7.56 -7.05
CA ASP A 45 7.36 -8.69 -7.90
C ASP A 45 6.14 -9.62 -8.03
N LEU A 46 6.01 -10.29 -9.17
CA LEU A 46 4.91 -11.23 -9.41
C LEU A 46 4.87 -12.34 -8.37
N ALA A 47 6.02 -12.87 -7.96
CA ALA A 47 6.09 -13.91 -6.93
C ALA A 47 5.48 -13.46 -5.59
N VAL A 48 5.71 -12.20 -5.20
CA VAL A 48 5.10 -11.60 -4.00
C VAL A 48 3.59 -11.48 -4.18
N GLN A 49 3.11 -11.03 -5.36
CA GLN A 49 1.68 -10.94 -5.65
C GLN A 49 1.00 -12.30 -5.60
N MET A 50 1.64 -13.34 -6.14
CA MET A 50 1.13 -14.71 -6.10
C MET A 50 1.05 -15.24 -4.65
N ALA A 51 2.07 -14.96 -3.83
CA ALA A 51 2.07 -15.32 -2.41
C ALA A 51 0.89 -14.64 -1.67
N TYR A 52 0.68 -13.35 -1.87
CA TYR A 52 -0.44 -12.62 -1.28
C TYR A 52 -1.80 -13.14 -1.77
N TYR A 53 -1.92 -13.46 -3.05
CA TYR A 53 -3.15 -14.01 -3.62
C TYR A 53 -3.48 -15.41 -3.12
N SER A 54 -2.48 -16.22 -2.73
CA SER A 54 -2.68 -17.57 -2.21
C SER A 54 -3.43 -17.61 -0.87
N ARG A 55 -3.36 -16.54 -0.09
CA ARG A 55 -4.04 -16.44 1.21
C ARG A 55 -5.55 -16.62 1.06
N SER A 56 -6.15 -17.37 1.96
CA SER A 56 -7.55 -17.80 1.96
C SER A 56 -7.99 -18.70 0.79
N ARG A 57 -7.11 -19.03 -0.15
CA ARG A 57 -7.43 -19.83 -1.35
C ARG A 57 -6.80 -21.22 -1.36
N MET A 58 -5.80 -21.46 -0.51
CA MET A 58 -5.17 -22.78 -0.36
C MET A 58 -5.83 -23.56 0.76
N LYS A 59 -6.15 -24.85 0.52
CA LYS A 59 -6.74 -25.73 1.53
C LYS A 59 -5.83 -25.97 2.73
N ASP A 60 -4.51 -26.12 2.47
CA ASP A 60 -3.50 -26.34 3.49
C ASP A 60 -2.63 -25.09 3.61
N PRO A 61 -2.56 -24.47 4.80
CA PRO A 61 -1.72 -23.29 5.06
C PRO A 61 -0.25 -23.47 4.70
N LYS A 62 0.27 -24.71 4.69
CA LYS A 62 1.67 -24.97 4.30
C LYS A 62 1.99 -24.44 2.90
N TYR A 63 1.07 -24.53 1.94
CA TYR A 63 1.30 -24.02 0.58
C TYR A 63 1.39 -22.49 0.53
N VAL A 64 0.61 -21.79 1.36
CA VAL A 64 0.75 -20.34 1.52
C VAL A 64 2.14 -20.00 2.06
N LYS A 65 2.60 -20.71 3.10
CA LYS A 65 3.93 -20.51 3.70
C LYS A 65 5.05 -20.79 2.70
N GLU A 66 4.94 -21.85 1.91
CA GLU A 66 5.90 -22.18 0.85
C GLU A 66 5.98 -21.07 -0.21
N MET A 67 4.84 -20.52 -0.63
CA MET A 67 4.80 -19.40 -1.58
C MET A 67 5.42 -18.12 -1.01
N TYR A 68 5.16 -17.81 0.27
CA TYR A 68 5.79 -16.68 0.96
C TYR A 68 7.31 -16.86 1.03
N LYS A 69 7.77 -18.04 1.40
CA LYS A 69 9.20 -18.37 1.43
C LYS A 69 9.86 -18.23 0.05
N ALA A 70 9.23 -18.78 -1.00
CA ALA A 70 9.72 -18.67 -2.37
C ALA A 70 9.78 -17.21 -2.87
N ALA A 71 8.89 -16.34 -2.38
CA ALA A 71 8.87 -14.91 -2.68
C ALA A 71 9.85 -14.09 -1.80
N GLY A 72 10.59 -14.73 -0.89
CA GLY A 72 11.51 -14.04 0.03
C GLY A 72 10.79 -13.24 1.13
N LEU A 73 9.55 -13.60 1.47
CA LEU A 73 8.74 -12.97 2.49
C LEU A 73 8.87 -13.68 3.85
N TYR A 74 8.36 -13.03 4.89
CA TYR A 74 8.23 -13.63 6.22
C TYR A 74 7.30 -14.84 6.21
N GLU A 75 7.36 -15.68 7.26
CA GLU A 75 6.42 -16.80 7.42
C GLU A 75 5.09 -16.29 7.98
N PRO A 76 3.97 -16.41 7.23
CA PRO A 76 2.68 -15.97 7.71
C PRO A 76 2.12 -16.92 8.77
N ASN A 77 1.42 -16.38 9.77
CA ASN A 77 0.72 -17.18 10.77
C ASN A 77 -0.57 -17.80 10.17
N LEU A 78 -1.24 -18.69 10.92
CA LEU A 78 -2.43 -19.39 10.45
C LEU A 78 -3.61 -18.44 10.13
N THR A 79 -3.79 -17.38 10.92
CA THR A 79 -4.83 -16.38 10.67
C THR A 79 -4.57 -15.67 9.35
N GLU A 80 -3.33 -15.26 9.10
CA GLU A 80 -2.93 -14.63 7.83
C GLU A 80 -3.11 -15.57 6.65
N CYS A 81 -2.72 -16.86 6.79
CA CYS A 81 -2.92 -17.86 5.71
C CYS A 81 -4.38 -18.00 5.31
N ASN A 82 -5.30 -17.87 6.27
CA ASN A 82 -6.73 -18.05 6.06
C ASN A 82 -7.50 -16.74 5.80
N THR A 83 -6.82 -15.59 5.78
CA THR A 83 -7.42 -14.28 5.53
C THR A 83 -6.93 -13.73 4.19
N ALA A 84 -7.86 -13.35 3.31
CA ALA A 84 -7.51 -12.78 2.01
C ALA A 84 -6.67 -11.50 2.18
N ASN A 85 -5.63 -11.36 1.35
CA ASN A 85 -4.75 -10.19 1.32
C ASN A 85 -4.96 -9.34 0.07
N THR A 86 -5.27 -9.97 -1.05
CA THR A 86 -5.55 -9.29 -2.31
C THR A 86 -6.62 -10.03 -3.11
N GLN A 87 -7.39 -9.29 -3.91
CA GLN A 87 -8.42 -9.82 -4.77
C GLN A 87 -7.93 -10.14 -6.20
N THR A 88 -6.71 -9.74 -6.56
CA THR A 88 -6.22 -9.81 -7.93
C THR A 88 -4.79 -10.32 -8.03
N LEU A 89 -4.49 -11.01 -9.14
CA LEU A 89 -3.12 -11.26 -9.60
C LEU A 89 -2.59 -10.12 -10.49
N ASN A 90 -3.47 -9.26 -11.00
CA ASN A 90 -3.12 -8.13 -11.87
C ASN A 90 -3.05 -6.82 -11.08
N SER A 91 -2.10 -6.73 -10.17
CA SER A 91 -1.91 -5.53 -9.34
C SER A 91 -1.17 -4.42 -10.09
N ASN A 92 -1.59 -3.18 -9.89
CA ASN A 92 -0.90 -2.01 -10.44
C ASN A 92 0.48 -1.75 -9.81
N HIS A 93 0.76 -2.34 -8.65
CA HIS A 93 2.13 -2.40 -8.10
C HIS A 93 3.09 -3.21 -8.99
N ILE A 94 2.63 -4.31 -9.60
CA ILE A 94 3.46 -5.09 -10.55
C ILE A 94 3.84 -4.22 -11.76
N LYS A 95 2.90 -3.40 -12.22
CA LYS A 95 3.10 -2.49 -13.36
C LYS A 95 3.94 -1.25 -13.01
N GLY A 96 4.24 -1.01 -11.74
CA GLY A 96 4.97 0.17 -11.28
C GLY A 96 4.18 1.48 -11.37
N ILE A 97 2.84 1.41 -11.33
CA ILE A 97 1.93 2.56 -11.39
C ILE A 97 1.08 2.74 -10.13
N ALA A 98 1.44 2.06 -9.05
CA ALA A 98 0.82 2.18 -7.75
C ALA A 98 1.85 2.44 -6.65
N ILE A 99 1.43 3.12 -5.60
CA ILE A 99 2.22 3.43 -4.40
C ILE A 99 1.32 3.43 -3.17
N ASP A 100 1.80 2.86 -2.08
CA ASP A 100 1.11 2.86 -0.80
C ASP A 100 1.74 3.86 0.15
N PHE A 101 0.93 4.81 0.67
CA PHE A 101 1.31 5.75 1.70
C PHE A 101 0.61 5.42 3.02
N ALA A 102 1.32 5.57 4.14
CA ALA A 102 0.74 5.40 5.45
C ALA A 102 1.16 6.50 6.43
N PRO A 103 0.23 6.97 7.29
CA PRO A 103 0.55 7.90 8.37
C PRO A 103 1.30 7.17 9.48
N CYS A 104 2.20 7.87 10.14
CA CYS A 104 2.92 7.38 11.32
C CYS A 104 2.63 8.26 12.54
N LYS A 105 2.55 7.59 13.70
CA LYS A 105 2.47 8.18 15.01
C LYS A 105 3.26 7.33 16.01
N ASN A 106 3.98 7.94 16.94
CA ASN A 106 4.83 7.25 17.92
C ASN A 106 5.83 6.28 17.22
N ASN A 107 6.44 6.73 16.12
CA ASN A 107 7.38 5.94 15.29
C ASN A 107 6.85 4.63 14.70
N LYS A 108 5.52 4.46 14.64
CA LYS A 108 4.85 3.29 14.06
C LYS A 108 3.85 3.72 13.00
N VAL A 109 3.55 2.82 12.07
CA VAL A 109 2.41 3.00 11.16
C VAL A 109 1.13 3.09 11.99
N TRP A 110 0.36 4.14 11.74
CA TRP A 110 -0.87 4.42 12.48
C TRP A 110 -2.07 3.84 11.73
N TRP A 111 -2.23 2.50 11.78
CA TRP A 111 -3.27 1.78 11.07
C TRP A 111 -4.69 2.15 11.50
N ASP A 112 -4.88 2.43 12.79
CA ASP A 112 -6.13 2.85 13.41
C ASP A 112 -6.31 4.38 13.42
N ALA A 113 -5.61 5.09 12.54
CA ALA A 113 -5.78 6.53 12.37
C ALA A 113 -7.25 6.88 12.08
N PRO A 114 -7.77 7.99 12.63
CA PRO A 114 -9.11 8.46 12.33
C PRO A 114 -9.35 8.61 10.83
N GLU A 115 -10.61 8.43 10.41
CA GLU A 115 -11.00 8.56 9.00
C GLU A 115 -10.57 9.91 8.39
N SER A 116 -10.60 10.99 9.19
CA SER A 116 -10.15 12.33 8.77
C SER A 116 -8.70 12.36 8.29
N VAL A 117 -7.81 11.53 8.87
CA VAL A 117 -6.41 11.40 8.44
C VAL A 117 -6.34 10.76 7.06
N TRP A 118 -7.04 9.64 6.88
CA TRP A 118 -7.07 8.94 5.59
C TRP A 118 -7.70 9.77 4.48
N GLN A 119 -8.79 10.49 4.78
CA GLN A 119 -9.43 11.41 3.83
C GLN A 119 -8.49 12.55 3.41
N GLU A 120 -7.71 13.11 4.33
CA GLU A 120 -6.74 14.16 3.97
C GLU A 120 -5.59 13.61 3.12
N LEU A 121 -5.09 12.39 3.43
CA LEU A 121 -4.11 11.69 2.57
C LEU A 121 -4.68 11.47 1.17
N GLY A 122 -5.90 10.93 1.08
CA GLY A 122 -6.60 10.72 -0.19
C GLY A 122 -6.77 12.00 -1.00
N LYS A 123 -7.18 13.09 -0.35
CA LYS A 123 -7.31 14.42 -0.96
C LYS A 123 -5.99 14.92 -1.56
N ILE A 124 -4.88 14.78 -0.80
CA ILE A 124 -3.56 15.20 -1.29
C ILE A 124 -3.14 14.33 -2.48
N GLY A 125 -3.27 13.00 -2.38
CA GLY A 125 -2.90 12.11 -3.49
C GLY A 125 -3.68 12.41 -4.77
N LYS A 126 -5.00 12.61 -4.66
CA LYS A 126 -5.87 12.98 -5.80
C LYS A 126 -5.47 14.32 -6.43
N LYS A 127 -5.07 15.30 -5.61
CA LYS A 127 -4.58 16.60 -6.12
C LYS A 127 -3.37 16.45 -7.05
N TYR A 128 -2.53 15.44 -6.81
CA TYR A 128 -1.34 15.17 -7.63
C TYR A 128 -1.56 14.12 -8.72
N GLY A 129 -2.81 13.72 -8.99
CA GLY A 129 -3.18 12.91 -10.14
C GLY A 129 -3.36 11.42 -9.85
N PHE A 130 -3.34 11.00 -8.59
CA PHE A 130 -3.65 9.62 -8.20
C PHE A 130 -5.14 9.37 -8.03
N SER A 131 -5.59 8.18 -8.36
CA SER A 131 -6.81 7.59 -7.81
C SER A 131 -6.48 6.99 -6.45
N TRP A 132 -7.42 7.04 -5.51
CA TRP A 132 -7.23 6.57 -4.14
C TRP A 132 -8.08 5.34 -3.82
N GLY A 133 -7.48 4.30 -3.28
CA GLY A 133 -8.19 3.06 -2.91
C GLY A 133 -9.21 3.23 -1.77
N GLY A 134 -9.11 4.29 -0.99
CA GLY A 134 -10.13 4.65 0.00
C GLY A 134 -11.48 5.08 -0.59
N ASP A 135 -11.52 5.45 -1.87
CA ASP A 135 -12.76 5.78 -2.60
C ASP A 135 -13.48 4.53 -3.19
N TRP A 136 -12.87 3.34 -3.12
CA TRP A 136 -13.46 2.11 -3.64
C TRP A 136 -14.69 1.69 -2.83
N LYS A 137 -15.73 1.18 -3.51
CA LYS A 137 -17.00 0.86 -2.87
C LYS A 137 -16.97 -0.43 -2.07
N ASP A 138 -16.32 -1.48 -2.59
CA ASP A 138 -16.46 -2.83 -2.03
C ASP A 138 -15.26 -3.26 -1.17
N TRP A 139 -14.06 -2.93 -1.59
CA TRP A 139 -12.82 -3.28 -0.89
C TRP A 139 -11.94 -2.05 -0.80
N GLN A 140 -12.20 -1.22 0.22
CA GLN A 140 -11.40 -0.03 0.45
C GLN A 140 -9.97 -0.41 0.85
N ASP A 141 -9.02 0.23 0.18
CA ASP A 141 -7.59 0.12 0.48
C ASP A 141 -7.04 1.53 0.72
N LYS A 142 -7.09 1.96 1.97
CA LYS A 142 -6.77 3.34 2.35
C LYS A 142 -5.31 3.76 2.09
N PRO A 143 -4.29 2.90 2.25
CA PRO A 143 -2.93 3.23 1.86
C PRO A 143 -2.72 3.39 0.36
N HIS A 144 -3.55 2.75 -0.48
CA HIS A 144 -3.33 2.55 -1.90
C HIS A 144 -3.64 3.78 -2.76
N PHE A 145 -2.68 4.14 -3.58
CA PHE A 145 -2.78 5.18 -4.61
C PHE A 145 -2.27 4.64 -5.94
N GLU A 146 -2.99 4.89 -7.04
CA GLU A 146 -2.62 4.38 -8.35
C GLU A 146 -2.94 5.35 -9.47
N VAL A 147 -2.30 5.17 -10.63
CA VAL A 147 -2.63 5.88 -11.86
C VAL A 147 -3.45 4.95 -12.75
N ILE A 148 -4.59 5.43 -13.19
CA ILE A 148 -5.50 4.70 -14.09
C ILE A 148 -5.29 5.19 -15.53
#